data_cbf7de9dab94fab786fde1a6752d14d9
#
_entry.id   cbf7de9dab94fab786fde1a6752d14d9
#
_cell.length_a   1.000
_cell.length_b   1.000
_cell.length_c   1.000
_cell.angle_alpha   90.00
_cell.angle_beta   90.00
_cell.angle_gamma   90.00
#
_symmetry.space_group_name_H-M   'P 1'
#
loop_
_entity.id
_entity.type
_entity.pdbx_description
1 polymer ?
#
loop_
_entity_poly.entity_id
_entity_poly.type
_entity_poly.pdbx_seq_one_letter_code
_entity_poly.pdbx_strand_id
1 'polypeptide(L)'
;MATINSDGKNAYVYNASDDTWYSIGGSVNTNQQYTWSADQTFTAATTFENVIKAKGGINNFQNATARDAVLTSPIAGLVCFVRQENDGSVIDQVQYYSGSEWRYVNDSATFVTKTSAYTIVKSDAGKTISVESASDVVITIPLNSTTPFTVGQKIEFIRYGAGAVSFAGATVGVTIYSKNSNKKISSRYSGAVLTKVDTNTWLLLGDLTA
;
A
#
# COMPACT_ATOMS: atom_id res chain seq x y z
N MET A 1 -31.76 -11.15 -27.00
CA MET A 1 -31.54 -10.12 -25.97
C MET A 1 -32.43 -10.51 -24.79
N ALA A 2 -31.87 -10.80 -23.62
CA ALA A 2 -32.67 -11.15 -22.46
C ALA A 2 -33.29 -9.87 -21.90
N THR A 3 -34.60 -9.83 -21.77
CA THR A 3 -35.30 -8.71 -21.15
C THR A 3 -35.61 -9.09 -19.71
N ILE A 4 -35.22 -8.22 -18.76
CA ILE A 4 -35.55 -8.40 -17.35
C ILE A 4 -36.80 -7.56 -17.07
N ASN A 5 -37.84 -8.19 -16.54
CA ASN A 5 -39.01 -7.50 -16.05
C ASN A 5 -39.12 -7.70 -14.54
N SER A 6 -39.61 -6.71 -13.81
CA SER A 6 -39.76 -6.73 -12.36
C SER A 6 -41.16 -6.20 -11.98
N ASP A 7 -41.88 -6.94 -11.17
CA ASP A 7 -43.18 -6.53 -10.58
C ASP A 7 -42.98 -5.87 -9.19
N GLY A 8 -41.76 -5.55 -8.81
CA GLY A 8 -41.39 -5.02 -7.50
C GLY A 8 -41.23 -6.07 -6.39
N LYS A 9 -41.55 -7.35 -6.69
CA LYS A 9 -41.40 -8.49 -5.78
C LYS A 9 -40.54 -9.61 -6.35
N ASN A 10 -40.60 -9.81 -7.68
CA ASN A 10 -39.83 -10.83 -8.38
C ASN A 10 -39.20 -10.25 -9.62
N ALA A 11 -38.01 -10.71 -9.96
CA ALA A 11 -37.39 -10.46 -11.24
C ALA A 11 -37.57 -11.70 -12.15
N TYR A 12 -37.74 -11.46 -13.44
CA TYR A 12 -37.93 -12.50 -14.43
C TYR A 12 -36.96 -12.32 -15.58
N VAL A 13 -36.42 -13.41 -16.10
CA VAL A 13 -35.62 -13.44 -17.34
C VAL A 13 -36.44 -14.10 -18.42
N TYR A 14 -36.57 -13.41 -19.55
CA TYR A 14 -37.20 -13.96 -20.74
C TYR A 14 -36.22 -14.81 -21.53
N ASN A 15 -36.58 -16.07 -21.79
CA ASN A 15 -35.85 -16.95 -22.66
C ASN A 15 -36.50 -16.99 -24.04
N ALA A 16 -35.86 -16.36 -25.02
CA ALA A 16 -36.38 -16.24 -26.39
C ALA A 16 -36.37 -17.56 -27.17
N SER A 17 -35.68 -18.61 -26.67
CA SER A 17 -35.65 -19.91 -27.34
C SER A 17 -36.85 -20.78 -27.06
N ASP A 18 -37.57 -20.55 -25.97
CA ASP A 18 -38.77 -21.29 -25.57
C ASP A 18 -39.98 -20.39 -25.27
N ASP A 19 -39.84 -19.08 -25.56
CA ASP A 19 -40.86 -18.04 -25.34
C ASP A 19 -41.40 -17.98 -23.92
N THR A 20 -40.53 -18.22 -22.93
CA THR A 20 -40.94 -18.35 -21.52
C THR A 20 -40.23 -17.35 -20.62
N TRP A 21 -40.97 -16.80 -19.65
CA TRP A 21 -40.41 -16.00 -18.56
C TRP A 21 -40.06 -16.88 -17.36
N TYR A 22 -38.81 -16.89 -16.99
CA TYR A 22 -38.33 -17.58 -15.79
C TYR A 22 -38.19 -16.60 -14.65
N SER A 23 -38.84 -16.87 -13.53
CA SER A 23 -38.70 -16.09 -12.31
C SER A 23 -37.27 -16.26 -11.77
N ILE A 24 -36.55 -15.17 -11.65
CA ILE A 24 -35.34 -15.10 -10.85
C ILE A 24 -35.76 -14.68 -9.43
N GLY A 25 -36.68 -15.44 -8.85
CA GLY A 25 -37.36 -15.07 -7.61
C GLY A 25 -36.49 -14.39 -6.58
N GLY A 26 -37.05 -13.56 -5.74
CA GLY A 26 -36.43 -12.64 -4.78
C GLY A 26 -35.38 -13.20 -3.78
N SER A 27 -34.91 -14.40 -3.96
CA SER A 27 -33.68 -14.92 -3.40
C SER A 27 -32.97 -15.77 -4.45
N VAL A 28 -31.83 -15.36 -4.89
CA VAL A 28 -30.89 -16.20 -5.63
C VAL A 28 -30.68 -17.45 -4.76
N ASN A 29 -31.12 -18.63 -5.27
CA ASN A 29 -30.83 -19.87 -4.55
C ASN A 29 -29.33 -20.06 -4.45
N THR A 30 -28.80 -19.87 -3.26
CA THR A 30 -27.35 -19.92 -2.99
C THR A 30 -26.69 -21.27 -3.31
N ASN A 31 -27.51 -22.30 -3.55
CA ASN A 31 -27.08 -23.66 -3.94
C ASN A 31 -27.05 -23.88 -5.45
N GLN A 32 -27.45 -22.89 -6.27
CA GLN A 32 -27.38 -22.99 -7.74
C GLN A 32 -26.19 -22.16 -8.27
N GLN A 33 -25.45 -22.76 -9.19
CA GLN A 33 -24.40 -22.06 -9.94
C GLN A 33 -25.05 -21.34 -11.13
N TYR A 34 -24.98 -20.00 -11.13
CA TYR A 34 -25.41 -19.18 -12.26
C TYR A 34 -24.21 -18.91 -13.17
N THR A 35 -24.35 -19.24 -14.45
CA THR A 35 -23.34 -18.92 -15.46
C THR A 35 -23.82 -17.74 -16.30
N TRP A 36 -23.08 -16.67 -16.32
CA TRP A 36 -23.33 -15.50 -17.17
C TRP A 36 -22.40 -15.58 -18.38
N SER A 37 -22.99 -15.58 -19.58
CA SER A 37 -22.24 -15.71 -20.85
C SER A 37 -21.79 -14.37 -21.44
N ALA A 38 -22.23 -13.25 -20.83
CA ALA A 38 -21.87 -11.89 -21.26
C ALA A 38 -21.43 -11.05 -20.03
N ASP A 39 -20.76 -9.94 -20.32
CA ASP A 39 -20.34 -9.00 -19.27
C ASP A 39 -21.52 -8.49 -18.46
N GLN A 40 -21.37 -8.49 -17.16
CA GLN A 40 -22.37 -7.98 -16.22
C GLN A 40 -21.90 -6.65 -15.67
N THR A 41 -22.74 -5.61 -15.80
CA THR A 41 -22.47 -4.29 -15.26
C THR A 41 -23.43 -4.03 -14.10
N PHE A 42 -22.87 -3.73 -12.93
CA PHE A 42 -23.62 -3.28 -11.76
C PHE A 42 -23.51 -1.76 -11.67
N THR A 43 -24.61 -1.05 -11.80
CA THR A 43 -24.64 0.43 -11.78
C THR A 43 -24.77 1.03 -10.38
N ALA A 44 -24.98 0.18 -9.37
CA ALA A 44 -25.05 0.56 -7.96
C ALA A 44 -24.02 -0.21 -7.14
N ALA A 45 -23.77 0.25 -5.91
CA ALA A 45 -22.89 -0.46 -4.99
C ALA A 45 -23.40 -1.88 -4.76
N THR A 46 -22.55 -2.87 -5.01
CA THR A 46 -22.88 -4.29 -4.85
C THR A 46 -22.04 -4.85 -3.72
N THR A 47 -22.70 -5.45 -2.73
CA THR A 47 -22.03 -6.12 -1.60
C THR A 47 -21.97 -7.63 -1.88
N PHE A 48 -20.78 -8.19 -1.80
CA PHE A 48 -20.55 -9.63 -1.81
C PHE A 48 -20.19 -10.07 -0.39
N GLU A 49 -21.03 -10.89 0.23
CA GLU A 49 -20.82 -11.37 1.61
C GLU A 49 -19.73 -12.44 1.71
N ASN A 50 -19.30 -12.99 0.58
CA ASN A 50 -18.28 -14.03 0.48
C ASN A 50 -17.20 -13.69 -0.55
N VAL A 51 -16.18 -14.54 -0.64
CA VAL A 51 -15.06 -14.35 -1.56
C VAL A 51 -15.54 -14.35 -3.01
N ILE A 52 -15.18 -13.31 -3.76
CA ILE A 52 -15.32 -13.28 -5.21
C ILE A 52 -14.23 -14.16 -5.84
N LYS A 53 -14.64 -15.29 -6.47
CA LYS A 53 -13.73 -16.14 -7.23
C LYS A 53 -13.79 -15.74 -8.72
N ALA A 54 -12.89 -14.86 -9.15
CA ALA A 54 -12.79 -14.47 -10.55
C ALA A 54 -11.70 -15.31 -11.23
N LYS A 55 -12.09 -16.10 -12.26
CA LYS A 55 -11.20 -17.02 -12.98
C LYS A 55 -10.03 -16.29 -13.67
N GLY A 56 -10.21 -15.05 -14.10
CA GLY A 56 -9.19 -14.18 -14.70
C GLY A 56 -8.52 -13.22 -13.71
N GLY A 57 -8.88 -13.29 -12.42
CA GLY A 57 -8.49 -12.30 -11.42
C GLY A 57 -9.41 -11.07 -11.45
N ILE A 58 -9.16 -10.15 -10.52
CA ILE A 58 -9.89 -8.88 -10.43
C ILE A 58 -8.97 -7.79 -10.97
N ASN A 59 -9.43 -7.01 -11.95
CA ASN A 59 -8.65 -5.93 -12.59
C ASN A 59 -7.24 -6.37 -13.04
N ASN A 60 -7.17 -7.38 -13.91
CA ASN A 60 -5.95 -7.88 -14.51
C ASN A 60 -5.68 -7.19 -15.84
N PHE A 61 -4.49 -6.59 -15.99
CA PHE A 61 -4.08 -5.90 -17.20
C PHE A 61 -2.75 -6.42 -17.72
N GLN A 62 -2.59 -6.44 -19.06
CA GLN A 62 -1.34 -6.83 -19.69
C GLN A 62 -0.20 -5.86 -19.32
N ASN A 63 -0.49 -4.55 -19.39
CA ASN A 63 0.47 -3.49 -19.06
C ASN A 63 -0.28 -2.21 -18.59
N ALA A 64 0.49 -1.18 -18.24
CA ALA A 64 -0.05 0.09 -17.78
C ALA A 64 -0.92 0.78 -18.85
N THR A 65 -0.55 0.72 -20.13
CA THR A 65 -1.37 1.28 -21.23
C THR A 65 -2.75 0.61 -21.32
N ALA A 66 -2.81 -0.73 -21.21
CA ALA A 66 -4.08 -1.45 -21.21
C ALA A 66 -4.93 -1.13 -19.98
N ARG A 67 -4.29 -0.93 -18.80
CA ARG A 67 -4.94 -0.49 -17.58
C ARG A 67 -5.57 0.90 -17.75
N ASP A 68 -4.80 1.88 -18.25
CA ASP A 68 -5.23 3.28 -18.36
C ASP A 68 -6.30 3.47 -19.45
N ALA A 69 -6.33 2.60 -20.46
CA ALA A 69 -7.40 2.58 -21.45
C ALA A 69 -8.75 2.13 -20.88
N VAL A 70 -8.77 1.31 -19.82
CA VAL A 70 -9.99 0.81 -19.17
C VAL A 70 -10.35 1.66 -17.95
N LEU A 71 -9.36 1.97 -17.11
CA LEU A 71 -9.54 2.73 -15.85
C LEU A 71 -9.24 4.22 -16.11
N THR A 72 -10.12 4.88 -16.85
CA THR A 72 -9.94 6.29 -17.28
C THR A 72 -10.14 7.31 -16.16
N SER A 73 -10.83 6.95 -15.08
CA SER A 73 -11.10 7.81 -13.92
C SER A 73 -10.99 6.99 -12.63
N PRO A 74 -9.79 6.51 -12.28
CA PRO A 74 -9.63 5.67 -11.11
C PRO A 74 -9.83 6.47 -9.83
N ILE A 75 -10.41 5.82 -8.80
CA ILE A 75 -10.58 6.39 -7.46
C ILE A 75 -9.46 5.91 -6.53
N ALA A 76 -9.10 6.72 -5.53
CA ALA A 76 -8.09 6.36 -4.54
C ALA A 76 -8.44 5.02 -3.86
N GLY A 77 -7.45 4.13 -3.75
CA GLY A 77 -7.61 2.80 -3.18
C GLY A 77 -8.01 1.71 -4.18
N LEU A 78 -8.29 2.04 -5.45
CA LEU A 78 -8.51 1.04 -6.50
C LEU A 78 -7.23 0.20 -6.69
N VAL A 79 -7.38 -1.13 -6.70
CA VAL A 79 -6.27 -2.08 -6.82
C VAL A 79 -6.39 -2.84 -8.14
N CYS A 80 -5.26 -3.05 -8.80
CA CYS A 80 -5.17 -3.88 -10.00
C CYS A 80 -3.85 -4.68 -10.03
N PHE A 81 -3.79 -5.66 -10.93
CA PHE A 81 -2.61 -6.44 -11.22
C PHE A 81 -2.13 -6.11 -12.65
N VAL A 82 -0.85 -5.78 -12.80
CA VAL A 82 -0.22 -5.48 -14.09
C VAL A 82 0.91 -6.48 -14.33
N ARG A 83 0.89 -7.11 -15.52
CA ARG A 83 1.80 -8.21 -15.86
C ARG A 83 3.13 -7.74 -16.45
N GLN A 84 3.12 -6.65 -17.19
CA GLN A 84 4.29 -6.15 -17.92
C GLN A 84 4.39 -4.64 -17.82
N GLU A 85 5.60 -4.11 -17.97
CA GLU A 85 5.80 -2.71 -18.33
C GLU A 85 5.39 -2.48 -19.78
N ASN A 86 5.32 -1.20 -20.20
CA ASN A 86 4.95 -0.85 -21.56
C ASN A 86 6.02 -1.28 -22.61
N ASP A 87 7.24 -1.54 -22.17
CA ASP A 87 8.34 -2.07 -22.98
C ASP A 87 8.31 -3.61 -23.14
N GLY A 88 7.34 -4.27 -22.50
CA GLY A 88 7.15 -5.73 -22.53
C GLY A 88 7.90 -6.51 -21.44
N SER A 89 8.70 -5.86 -20.60
CA SER A 89 9.35 -6.54 -19.46
C SER A 89 8.32 -7.04 -18.45
N VAL A 90 8.45 -8.30 -18.02
CA VAL A 90 7.50 -8.92 -17.05
C VAL A 90 7.76 -8.37 -15.67
N ILE A 91 6.71 -7.85 -15.03
CA ILE A 91 6.76 -7.33 -13.67
C ILE A 91 5.87 -8.10 -12.69
N ASP A 92 4.69 -8.59 -13.14
CA ASP A 92 3.71 -9.30 -12.33
C ASP A 92 3.47 -8.63 -10.96
N GLN A 93 3.07 -7.36 -10.99
CA GLN A 93 2.96 -6.50 -9.80
C GLN A 93 1.52 -6.09 -9.49
N VAL A 94 1.21 -6.06 -8.19
CA VAL A 94 0.00 -5.42 -7.69
C VAL A 94 0.23 -3.92 -7.60
N GLN A 95 -0.69 -3.15 -8.18
CA GLN A 95 -0.68 -1.69 -8.12
C GLN A 95 -1.94 -1.17 -7.43
N TYR A 96 -1.83 -0.02 -6.79
CA TYR A 96 -2.98 0.72 -6.28
C TYR A 96 -2.93 2.17 -6.77
N TYR A 97 -4.11 2.77 -6.93
CA TYR A 97 -4.20 4.18 -7.26
C TYR A 97 -4.20 5.03 -5.98
N SER A 98 -3.24 5.96 -5.87
CA SER A 98 -3.07 6.82 -4.68
C SER A 98 -4.08 7.96 -4.59
N GLY A 99 -4.85 8.20 -5.65
CA GLY A 99 -5.68 9.38 -5.86
C GLY A 99 -5.07 10.37 -6.86
N SER A 100 -3.79 10.21 -7.19
CA SER A 100 -3.08 11.03 -8.18
C SER A 100 -2.26 10.20 -9.18
N GLU A 101 -1.79 9.03 -8.76
CA GLU A 101 -0.94 8.16 -9.58
C GLU A 101 -1.07 6.69 -9.18
N TRP A 102 -0.69 5.79 -10.07
CA TRP A 102 -0.55 4.37 -9.79
C TRP A 102 0.78 4.08 -9.11
N ARG A 103 0.76 3.30 -8.03
CA ARG A 103 1.93 2.88 -7.26
C ARG A 103 1.94 1.36 -7.10
N TYR A 104 3.13 0.79 -7.07
CA TYR A 104 3.29 -0.63 -6.72
C TYR A 104 3.03 -0.83 -5.22
N VAL A 105 2.36 -1.94 -4.85
CA VAL A 105 2.17 -2.29 -3.43
C VAL A 105 3.51 -2.57 -2.74
N ASN A 106 4.49 -3.07 -3.50
CA ASN A 106 5.87 -3.28 -3.04
C ASN A 106 6.82 -2.19 -3.56
N ASP A 107 6.31 -0.98 -3.79
CA ASP A 107 7.17 0.10 -4.22
C ASP A 107 8.30 0.29 -3.20
N SER A 108 9.52 0.34 -3.72
CA SER A 108 10.74 0.48 -2.91
C SER A 108 10.60 1.64 -1.94
N ALA A 109 11.24 1.53 -0.80
CA ALA A 109 11.20 2.53 0.25
C ALA A 109 11.26 3.95 -0.32
N THR A 110 10.22 4.73 -0.09
CA THR A 110 10.17 6.12 -0.57
C THR A 110 11.37 6.88 -0.02
N PHE A 111 12.14 7.48 -0.91
CA PHE A 111 13.27 8.33 -0.53
C PHE A 111 12.76 9.71 -0.12
N VAL A 112 13.13 10.17 1.08
CA VAL A 112 12.66 11.44 1.65
C VAL A 112 13.83 12.25 2.13
N THR A 113 13.91 13.53 1.77
CA THR A 113 14.95 14.46 2.23
C THR A 113 14.53 15.24 3.47
N LYS A 114 15.44 15.38 4.44
CA LYS A 114 15.31 16.25 5.61
C LYS A 114 16.53 17.17 5.71
N THR A 115 16.29 18.44 5.97
CA THR A 115 17.35 19.47 6.05
C THR A 115 17.50 20.06 7.45
N SER A 116 16.72 19.60 8.42
CA SER A 116 16.73 20.10 9.81
C SER A 116 16.38 18.97 10.79
N ALA A 117 16.45 19.28 12.10
CA ALA A 117 16.02 18.35 13.14
C ALA A 117 14.61 17.81 12.88
N TYR A 118 14.41 16.52 13.08
CA TYR A 118 13.22 15.81 12.66
C TYR A 118 12.77 14.77 13.70
N THR A 119 11.49 14.79 14.04
CA THR A 119 10.87 13.71 14.81
C THR A 119 10.22 12.74 13.86
N ILE A 120 10.62 11.46 13.92
CA ILE A 120 10.06 10.44 13.04
C ILE A 120 8.56 10.25 13.27
N VAL A 121 7.83 9.99 12.18
CA VAL A 121 6.38 9.77 12.18
C VAL A 121 6.04 8.39 11.65
N LYS A 122 4.82 7.90 11.91
CA LYS A 122 4.38 6.55 11.53
C LYS A 122 4.56 6.24 10.03
N SER A 123 4.35 7.23 9.19
CA SER A 123 4.50 7.08 7.72
C SER A 123 5.96 7.01 7.24
N ASP A 124 6.95 7.13 8.14
CA ASP A 124 8.35 6.93 7.77
C ASP A 124 8.78 5.47 7.78
N ALA A 125 7.94 4.59 8.34
CA ALA A 125 8.22 3.16 8.32
C ALA A 125 8.41 2.64 6.88
N GLY A 126 9.53 1.95 6.65
CA GLY A 126 9.93 1.42 5.35
C GLY A 126 10.58 2.44 4.42
N LYS A 127 10.80 3.68 4.85
CA LYS A 127 11.44 4.72 4.03
C LYS A 127 12.94 4.81 4.24
N THR A 128 13.63 5.36 3.24
CA THR A 128 14.99 5.86 3.35
C THR A 128 14.96 7.39 3.50
N ILE A 129 15.51 7.92 4.59
CA ILE A 129 15.56 9.34 4.88
C ILE A 129 16.99 9.84 4.65
N SER A 130 17.16 10.68 3.62
CA SER A 130 18.41 11.43 3.39
C SER A 130 18.43 12.69 4.25
N VAL A 131 19.42 12.83 5.10
CA VAL A 131 19.63 14.05 5.90
C VAL A 131 20.64 14.94 5.20
N GLU A 132 20.15 16.03 4.61
CA GLU A 132 20.90 16.95 3.75
C GLU A 132 21.11 18.31 4.45
N SER A 133 21.66 18.29 5.65
CA SER A 133 21.92 19.50 6.43
C SER A 133 23.41 19.82 6.47
N ALA A 134 23.74 21.10 6.38
CA ALA A 134 25.07 21.59 6.65
C ALA A 134 25.38 21.67 8.16
N SER A 135 24.34 21.82 8.99
CA SER A 135 24.43 21.86 10.45
C SER A 135 24.06 20.51 11.06
N ASP A 136 24.49 20.26 12.29
CA ASP A 136 24.17 19.05 13.03
C ASP A 136 22.66 18.89 13.22
N VAL A 137 22.19 17.66 13.05
CA VAL A 137 20.78 17.29 13.10
C VAL A 137 20.56 16.20 14.14
N VAL A 138 19.53 16.37 14.94
CA VAL A 138 19.01 15.32 15.83
C VAL A 138 17.75 14.71 15.23
N ILE A 139 17.76 13.40 15.03
CA ILE A 139 16.60 12.59 14.71
C ILE A 139 15.98 12.15 16.04
N THR A 140 14.78 12.62 16.30
CA THR A 140 14.06 12.35 17.55
C THR A 140 13.10 11.18 17.37
N ILE A 141 13.16 10.24 18.30
CA ILE A 141 12.30 9.04 18.33
C ILE A 141 11.20 9.27 19.36
N PRO A 142 9.92 9.32 18.95
CA PRO A 142 8.80 9.57 19.85
C PRO A 142 8.47 8.33 20.70
N LEU A 143 7.75 8.53 21.81
CA LEU A 143 7.13 7.45 22.58
C LEU A 143 6.11 6.69 21.71
N ASN A 144 5.99 5.40 21.95
CA ASN A 144 5.00 4.57 21.27
C ASN A 144 3.55 5.00 21.51
N SER A 145 3.26 5.60 22.67
CA SER A 145 1.94 6.18 22.98
C SER A 145 1.59 7.37 22.09
N THR A 146 2.59 8.11 21.62
CA THR A 146 2.40 9.26 20.72
C THR A 146 2.41 8.83 19.26
N THR A 147 3.32 7.93 18.88
CA THR A 147 3.47 7.44 17.50
C THR A 147 3.68 5.92 17.54
N PRO A 148 2.60 5.13 17.39
CA PRO A 148 2.64 3.68 17.58
C PRO A 148 3.22 2.97 16.34
N PHE A 149 4.54 2.82 16.30
CA PHE A 149 5.20 1.95 15.35
C PHE A 149 5.00 0.48 15.70
N THR A 150 4.93 -0.38 14.69
CA THR A 150 4.85 -1.84 14.88
C THR A 150 6.24 -2.43 15.06
N VAL A 151 6.39 -3.41 15.96
CA VAL A 151 7.66 -4.16 16.11
C VAL A 151 8.07 -4.77 14.77
N GLY A 152 9.35 -4.67 14.43
CA GLY A 152 9.93 -5.08 13.15
C GLY A 152 9.95 -3.99 12.07
N GLN A 153 9.25 -2.87 12.25
CA GLN A 153 9.36 -1.74 11.30
C GLN A 153 10.75 -1.13 11.34
N LYS A 154 11.22 -0.72 10.15
CA LYS A 154 12.54 -0.15 9.92
C LYS A 154 12.43 1.20 9.24
N ILE A 155 13.40 2.08 9.52
CA ILE A 155 13.61 3.34 8.82
C ILE A 155 15.11 3.41 8.54
N GLU A 156 15.48 3.67 7.29
CA GLU A 156 16.87 3.89 6.91
C GLU A 156 17.20 5.37 6.93
N PHE A 157 18.42 5.69 7.34
CA PHE A 157 18.95 7.05 7.35
C PHE A 157 20.29 7.12 6.63
N ILE A 158 20.45 8.14 5.80
CA ILE A 158 21.70 8.47 5.12
C ILE A 158 22.13 9.86 5.55
N ARG A 159 23.37 10.01 6.03
CA ARG A 159 23.99 11.30 6.23
C ARG A 159 24.54 11.80 4.90
N TYR A 160 23.76 12.59 4.18
CA TYR A 160 24.16 13.15 2.89
C TYR A 160 24.82 14.53 3.04
N GLY A 161 24.37 15.34 4.00
CA GLY A 161 24.92 16.65 4.32
C GLY A 161 26.23 16.62 5.10
N ALA A 162 26.83 17.77 5.30
CA ALA A 162 28.06 17.93 6.08
C ALA A 162 27.85 17.84 7.60
N GLY A 163 26.66 18.27 8.09
CA GLY A 163 26.30 18.24 9.50
C GLY A 163 26.19 16.81 10.04
N ALA A 164 26.52 16.62 11.31
CA ALA A 164 26.38 15.33 11.97
C ALA A 164 24.91 14.95 12.13
N VAL A 165 24.61 13.65 12.05
CA VAL A 165 23.26 13.10 12.27
C VAL A 165 23.32 12.22 13.50
N SER A 166 22.57 12.60 14.53
CA SER A 166 22.48 11.86 15.80
C SER A 166 21.02 11.45 16.11
N PHE A 167 20.87 10.45 16.98
CA PHE A 167 19.58 9.91 17.36
C PHE A 167 19.34 10.07 18.85
N ALA A 168 18.15 10.54 19.22
CA ALA A 168 17.74 10.70 20.60
C ALA A 168 16.28 10.30 20.82
N GLY A 169 15.93 9.79 21.99
CA GLY A 169 14.54 9.65 22.40
C GLY A 169 13.93 11.01 22.72
N ALA A 170 12.66 11.22 22.40
CA ALA A 170 11.93 12.46 22.68
C ALA A 170 11.85 12.75 24.19
N THR A 171 11.80 11.70 25.01
CA THR A 171 11.72 11.78 26.48
C THR A 171 12.44 10.61 27.14
N VAL A 172 12.57 10.66 28.47
CA VAL A 172 12.92 9.50 29.29
C VAL A 172 11.86 8.41 29.05
N GLY A 173 12.28 7.19 28.68
CA GLY A 173 11.41 6.06 28.40
C GLY A 173 11.53 5.51 26.97
N VAL A 174 12.18 6.23 26.06
CA VAL A 174 12.61 5.67 24.77
C VAL A 174 14.04 5.15 24.90
N THR A 175 14.23 3.86 24.65
CA THR A 175 15.54 3.20 24.66
C THR A 175 16.04 2.97 23.25
N ILE A 176 17.28 3.37 22.97
CA ILE A 176 17.97 3.13 21.70
C ILE A 176 19.21 2.29 21.99
N TYR A 177 19.21 1.04 21.59
CA TYR A 177 20.39 0.18 21.63
C TYR A 177 21.21 0.35 20.36
N SER A 178 22.51 0.34 20.50
CA SER A 178 23.47 0.34 19.41
C SER A 178 24.80 -0.24 19.88
N LYS A 179 25.67 -0.60 18.95
CA LYS A 179 27.03 -1.03 19.28
C LYS A 179 27.77 0.09 20.02
N ASN A 180 28.36 -0.22 21.18
CA ASN A 180 29.10 0.70 22.05
C ASN A 180 28.27 1.94 22.49
N SER A 181 26.94 1.86 22.47
CA SER A 181 26.04 2.99 22.73
C SER A 181 26.20 4.17 21.77
N ASN A 182 26.82 3.98 20.62
CA ASN A 182 27.02 4.99 19.60
C ASN A 182 25.69 5.37 18.96
N LYS A 183 25.39 6.67 18.89
CA LYS A 183 24.10 7.17 18.37
C LYS A 183 24.26 8.23 17.30
N LYS A 184 25.41 8.28 16.64
CA LYS A 184 25.70 9.24 15.59
C LYS A 184 26.17 8.51 14.33
N ILE A 185 25.72 8.91 13.16
CA ILE A 185 26.25 8.39 11.89
C ILE A 185 27.67 8.93 11.72
N SER A 186 28.63 8.02 11.46
CA SER A 186 30.06 8.29 11.57
C SER A 186 30.54 9.41 10.64
N SER A 187 30.16 9.34 9.36
CA SER A 187 30.68 10.27 8.35
C SER A 187 29.63 10.62 7.29
N ARG A 188 29.92 11.59 6.46
CA ARG A 188 29.15 11.89 5.27
C ARG A 188 29.14 10.68 4.34
N TYR A 189 27.97 10.41 3.73
CA TYR A 189 27.71 9.25 2.87
C TYR A 189 27.69 7.89 3.59
N SER A 190 27.66 7.90 4.92
CA SER A 190 27.35 6.73 5.73
C SER A 190 25.85 6.66 6.05
N GLY A 191 25.41 5.50 6.53
CA GLY A 191 24.02 5.26 6.87
C GLY A 191 23.82 4.45 8.14
N ALA A 192 22.56 4.47 8.60
CA ALA A 192 22.11 3.67 9.72
C ALA A 192 20.66 3.21 9.51
N VAL A 193 20.32 2.07 10.10
CA VAL A 193 18.95 1.53 10.12
C VAL A 193 18.44 1.54 11.55
N LEU A 194 17.31 2.17 11.76
CA LEU A 194 16.59 2.20 13.02
C LEU A 194 15.46 1.17 12.96
N THR A 195 15.51 0.14 13.79
CA THR A 195 14.55 -0.95 13.84
C THR A 195 13.80 -0.93 15.16
N LYS A 196 12.47 -0.97 15.11
CA LYS A 196 11.60 -1.14 16.28
C LYS A 196 11.70 -2.56 16.78
N VAL A 197 12.11 -2.77 18.05
CA VAL A 197 12.29 -4.10 18.62
C VAL A 197 11.33 -4.38 19.78
N ASP A 198 10.81 -3.34 20.46
CA ASP A 198 9.80 -3.45 21.52
C ASP A 198 9.05 -2.12 21.68
N THR A 199 8.06 -2.03 22.55
CA THR A 199 7.11 -0.90 22.74
C THR A 199 7.78 0.47 22.69
N ASN A 200 8.84 0.72 23.48
CA ASN A 200 9.62 1.97 23.43
C ASN A 200 11.11 1.70 23.18
N THR A 201 11.42 0.56 22.57
CA THR A 201 12.81 0.12 22.37
C THR A 201 13.13 0.01 20.90
N TRP A 202 14.26 0.56 20.52
CA TRP A 202 14.78 0.59 19.17
C TRP A 202 16.21 0.09 19.10
N LEU A 203 16.57 -0.53 18.01
CA LEU A 203 17.92 -0.94 17.67
C LEU A 203 18.43 -0.09 16.51
N LEU A 204 19.53 0.58 16.71
CA LEU A 204 20.24 1.38 15.70
C LEU A 204 21.46 0.61 15.23
N LEU A 205 21.49 0.26 13.95
CA LEU A 205 22.56 -0.48 13.28
C LEU A 205 23.13 0.37 12.15
N GLY A 206 24.42 0.30 11.91
CA GLY A 206 25.05 1.00 10.81
C GLY A 206 26.48 1.43 11.11
N ASP A 207 26.98 2.34 10.32
CA ASP A 207 28.28 2.96 10.53
C ASP A 207 28.12 4.10 11.55
N LEU A 208 28.38 3.78 12.82
CA LEU A 208 28.09 4.65 13.97
C LEU A 208 29.36 5.04 14.73
N THR A 209 29.34 6.24 15.27
CA THR A 209 30.38 6.81 16.16
C THR A 209 29.73 7.37 17.44
N ALA A 210 30.60 7.68 18.42
CA ALA A 210 30.20 8.33 19.66
C ALA A 210 29.75 9.79 19.43
#